data_bbfd9a8d1850615d7a2ae9dc770616d2
#
_entry.id   bbfd9a8d1850615d7a2ae9dc770616d2
#
_cell.length_a   1.000
_cell.length_b   1.000
_cell.length_c   1.000
_cell.angle_alpha   90.00
_cell.angle_beta   90.00
_cell.angle_gamma   90.00
#
_symmetry.space_group_name_H-M   'P 1'
#
loop_
_entity.id
_entity.type
_entity.pdbx_description
1 polymer ?
#
loop_
_entity_poly.entity_id
_entity_poly.type
_entity_poly.pdbx_seq_one_letter_code
_entity_poly.pdbx_strand_id
1 'polypeptide(L)'
;KPSAHYKPSSLNCIRNMFYQIVEQEPDSSIKEAPLIGIGESGTDRHEHLQNAVIEMKKNGFACEYLDVAKYVEQKELPGIIVKGKRGIETQLFNETWNISFLCDGIIKYRGELYIIEFKTEVSRKFVTRNDVDEDHKRQAIAYSLSLGLDKIIFVYENRDTCEKKCYLLEITEKMKKDLIQLIQDCDDYVDANIVPPKPVGIKAKICQYCIYRSQCRKD
;
A
#
# COMPACT_ATOMS: atom_id res chain seq x y z
N LYS A 1 -9.45 -0.71 16.88
CA LYS A 1 -8.60 0.35 17.46
C LYS A 1 -7.75 0.99 16.38
N PRO A 2 -7.47 2.31 16.45
CA PRO A 2 -6.49 2.94 15.60
C PRO A 2 -5.14 2.22 15.75
N SER A 3 -4.35 2.21 14.68
CA SER A 3 -3.04 1.56 14.69
C SER A 3 -1.97 2.60 14.99
N ALA A 4 -1.14 2.36 15.99
CA ALA A 4 0.03 3.18 16.29
C ALA A 4 1.17 3.06 15.25
N HIS A 5 0.91 2.44 14.12
CA HIS A 5 1.86 2.25 13.02
C HIS A 5 1.42 3.01 11.77
N TYR A 6 2.35 3.53 11.02
CA TYR A 6 2.07 4.07 9.69
C TYR A 6 1.55 2.97 8.75
N LYS A 7 0.54 3.29 7.96
CA LYS A 7 0.04 2.43 6.88
C LYS A 7 0.39 3.07 5.55
N PRO A 8 0.84 2.31 4.55
CA PRO A 8 1.17 2.86 3.24
C PRO A 8 0.07 3.72 2.62
N SER A 9 -1.21 3.38 2.87
CA SER A 9 -2.36 4.17 2.41
C SER A 9 -2.51 5.54 3.10
N SER A 10 -1.88 5.76 4.26
CA SER A 10 -1.91 7.04 4.99
C SER A 10 -0.76 7.98 4.63
N LEU A 11 0.30 7.48 3.98
CA LEU A 11 1.53 8.22 3.69
C LEU A 11 1.37 9.38 2.67
N ASN A 12 0.17 9.66 2.24
CA ASN A 12 -0.18 10.76 1.34
C ASN A 12 -0.61 12.05 2.04
N CYS A 13 -0.74 12.04 3.37
CA CYS A 13 -1.15 13.19 4.16
C CYS A 13 -0.55 13.15 5.57
N ILE A 14 0.34 14.10 5.88
CA ILE A 14 1.01 14.18 7.19
C ILE A 14 0.03 14.27 8.37
N ARG A 15 -1.12 14.95 8.21
CA ARG A 15 -2.16 14.99 9.26
C ARG A 15 -2.83 13.64 9.46
N ASN A 16 -3.05 12.87 8.38
CA ASN A 16 -3.58 11.51 8.51
C ASN A 16 -2.58 10.62 9.26
N MET A 17 -1.29 10.73 8.91
CA MET A 17 -0.21 10.02 9.60
C MET A 17 -0.16 10.39 11.08
N PHE A 18 -0.19 11.69 11.40
CA PHE A 18 -0.20 12.19 12.77
C PHE A 18 -1.37 11.61 13.58
N TYR A 19 -2.60 11.77 13.11
CA TYR A 19 -3.78 11.25 13.81
C TYR A 19 -3.74 9.73 14.01
N GLN A 20 -3.17 9.02 13.05
CA GLN A 20 -2.99 7.58 13.15
C GLN A 20 -2.04 7.20 14.31
N ILE A 21 -0.90 7.89 14.43
CA ILE A 21 0.12 7.62 15.44
C ILE A 21 -0.34 8.04 16.84
N VAL A 22 -0.99 9.18 16.98
CA VAL A 22 -1.55 9.64 18.27
C VAL A 22 -2.85 8.91 18.65
N GLU A 23 -3.21 7.87 17.89
CA GLU A 23 -4.42 7.06 18.12
C GLU A 23 -5.70 7.88 18.23
N GLN A 24 -5.81 8.95 17.43
CA GLN A 24 -7.04 9.73 17.33
C GLN A 24 -8.19 8.81 16.92
N GLU A 25 -9.31 8.90 17.62
CA GLU A 25 -10.51 8.15 17.24
C GLU A 25 -10.97 8.58 15.83
N PRO A 26 -11.13 7.61 14.90
CA PRO A 26 -11.62 7.92 13.57
C PRO A 26 -13.09 8.36 13.61
N ASP A 27 -13.49 9.13 12.62
CA ASP A 27 -14.90 9.45 12.42
C ASP A 27 -15.72 8.15 12.39
N SER A 28 -16.84 8.11 13.10
CA SER A 28 -17.73 6.95 13.09
C SER A 28 -18.28 6.78 11.67
N SER A 29 -17.63 5.92 10.88
CA SER A 29 -18.16 5.53 9.58
C SER A 29 -19.07 4.32 9.78
N ILE A 30 -20.37 4.53 9.78
CA ILE A 30 -21.29 3.46 9.39
C ILE A 30 -20.94 3.15 7.94
N LYS A 31 -20.16 2.09 7.72
CA LYS A 31 -19.92 1.61 6.37
C LYS A 31 -21.26 1.15 5.82
N GLU A 32 -21.76 1.82 4.80
CA GLU A 32 -22.93 1.36 4.09
C GLU A 32 -22.68 -0.05 3.53
N ALA A 33 -23.69 -0.93 3.60
CA ALA A 33 -23.58 -2.31 3.14
C ALA A 33 -22.96 -2.46 1.74
N PRO A 34 -23.25 -1.60 0.74
CA PRO A 34 -22.57 -1.65 -0.55
C PRO A 34 -21.06 -1.46 -0.48
N LEU A 35 -20.55 -0.61 0.44
CA LEU A 35 -19.10 -0.37 0.59
C LEU A 35 -18.41 -1.57 1.24
N ILE A 36 -19.09 -2.29 2.11
CA ILE A 36 -18.58 -3.54 2.70
C ILE A 36 -18.44 -4.58 1.59
N GLY A 37 -19.48 -4.82 0.80
CA GLY A 37 -19.48 -5.79 -0.31
C GLY A 37 -18.43 -5.47 -1.39
N ILE A 38 -18.18 -4.19 -1.69
CA ILE A 38 -17.11 -3.77 -2.59
C ILE A 38 -15.73 -4.14 -2.01
N GLY A 39 -15.53 -3.99 -0.70
CA GLY A 39 -14.29 -4.36 -0.04
C GLY A 39 -14.06 -5.87 -0.04
N GLU A 40 -15.08 -6.66 0.27
CA GLU A 40 -15.02 -8.13 0.24
C GLU A 40 -14.74 -8.65 -1.17
N SER A 41 -15.48 -8.18 -2.18
CA SER A 41 -15.23 -8.51 -3.58
C SER A 41 -13.82 -8.15 -4.05
N GLY A 42 -13.25 -7.04 -3.54
CA GLY A 42 -11.85 -6.67 -3.79
C GLY A 42 -10.88 -7.71 -3.23
N THR A 43 -11.11 -8.19 -2.02
CA THR A 43 -10.26 -9.21 -1.37
C THR A 43 -10.31 -10.54 -2.13
N ASP A 44 -11.49 -11.02 -2.50
CA ASP A 44 -11.66 -12.26 -3.28
C ASP A 44 -10.96 -12.18 -4.65
N ARG A 45 -11.03 -11.02 -5.30
CA ARG A 45 -10.35 -10.80 -6.58
C ARG A 45 -8.82 -10.78 -6.43
N HIS A 46 -8.29 -10.19 -5.35
CA HIS A 46 -6.85 -10.24 -5.06
C HIS A 46 -6.37 -11.68 -4.91
N GLU A 47 -7.04 -12.50 -4.12
CA GLU A 47 -6.68 -13.90 -3.94
C GLU A 47 -6.71 -14.67 -5.27
N HIS A 48 -7.71 -14.43 -6.12
CA HIS A 48 -7.79 -15.03 -7.44
C HIS A 48 -6.60 -14.64 -8.33
N LEU A 49 -6.22 -13.36 -8.36
CA LEU A 49 -5.09 -12.86 -9.16
C LEU A 49 -3.75 -13.41 -8.63
N GLN A 50 -3.57 -13.46 -7.32
CA GLN A 50 -2.38 -14.04 -6.71
C GLN A 50 -2.23 -15.52 -7.05
N ASN A 51 -3.32 -16.31 -6.95
CA ASN A 51 -3.34 -17.72 -7.35
C ASN A 51 -2.98 -17.89 -8.83
N ALA A 52 -3.50 -17.04 -9.71
CA ALA A 52 -3.15 -17.09 -11.13
C ALA A 52 -1.64 -16.88 -11.36
N VAL A 53 -1.01 -15.95 -10.63
CA VAL A 53 0.44 -15.71 -10.72
C VAL A 53 1.25 -16.88 -10.15
N ILE A 54 0.80 -17.49 -9.05
CA ILE A 54 1.45 -18.68 -8.46
C ILE A 54 1.48 -19.83 -9.47
N GLU A 55 0.42 -20.01 -10.25
CA GLU A 55 0.32 -21.09 -11.25
C GLU A 55 1.10 -20.80 -12.55
N MET A 56 1.55 -19.57 -12.80
CA MET A 56 2.22 -19.18 -14.05
C MET A 56 3.44 -20.07 -14.37
N LYS A 57 4.29 -20.33 -13.38
CA LYS A 57 5.48 -21.16 -13.59
C LYS A 57 5.13 -22.59 -13.99
N LYS A 58 4.10 -23.17 -13.36
CA LYS A 58 3.63 -24.52 -13.68
C LYS A 58 3.07 -24.61 -15.10
N ASN A 59 2.51 -23.51 -15.59
CA ASN A 59 1.97 -23.39 -16.93
C ASN A 59 3.00 -22.92 -17.98
N GLY A 60 4.30 -22.98 -17.68
CA GLY A 60 5.38 -22.73 -18.62
C GLY A 60 5.75 -21.25 -18.82
N PHE A 61 5.20 -20.34 -18.03
CA PHE A 61 5.57 -18.93 -18.11
C PHE A 61 6.86 -18.65 -17.35
N ALA A 62 7.68 -17.74 -17.84
CA ALA A 62 8.93 -17.29 -17.19
C ALA A 62 8.65 -16.35 -16.01
N CYS A 63 7.68 -16.69 -15.18
CA CYS A 63 7.27 -15.96 -13.99
C CYS A 63 7.13 -16.93 -12.81
N GLU A 64 7.84 -16.65 -11.72
CA GLU A 64 7.83 -17.47 -10.51
C GLU A 64 7.42 -16.60 -9.32
N TYR A 65 6.35 -17.01 -8.64
CA TYR A 65 5.94 -16.40 -7.37
C TYR A 65 6.91 -16.83 -6.26
N LEU A 66 7.37 -15.89 -5.46
CA LEU A 66 8.18 -16.12 -4.28
C LEU A 66 7.38 -15.80 -3.02
N ASP A 67 7.42 -16.70 -2.06
CA ASP A 67 6.84 -16.46 -0.74
C ASP A 67 7.56 -15.29 -0.05
N VAL A 68 6.82 -14.25 0.29
CA VAL A 68 7.38 -13.00 0.83
C VAL A 68 8.05 -13.25 2.19
N ALA A 69 7.48 -14.12 3.04
CA ALA A 69 8.06 -14.41 4.34
C ALA A 69 9.43 -15.10 4.19
N LYS A 70 9.51 -16.08 3.27
CA LYS A 70 10.78 -16.74 2.95
C LYS A 70 11.80 -15.79 2.33
N TYR A 71 11.34 -14.87 1.48
CA TYR A 71 12.22 -13.83 0.91
C TYR A 71 12.84 -12.97 1.99
N VAL A 72 12.03 -12.48 2.96
CA VAL A 72 12.51 -11.67 4.08
C VAL A 72 13.53 -12.44 4.92
N GLU A 73 13.24 -13.70 5.24
CA GLU A 73 14.13 -14.58 5.99
C GLU A 73 15.45 -14.82 5.25
N GLN A 74 15.39 -15.21 3.97
CA GLN A 74 16.58 -15.51 3.16
C GLN A 74 17.46 -14.30 2.89
N LYS A 75 16.88 -13.10 2.86
CA LYS A 75 17.61 -11.84 2.66
C LYS A 75 18.08 -11.21 3.95
N GLU A 76 17.68 -11.78 5.10
CA GLU A 76 18.02 -11.25 6.43
C GLU A 76 17.77 -9.74 6.52
N LEU A 77 16.59 -9.30 6.03
CA LEU A 77 16.27 -7.87 5.95
C LEU A 77 16.20 -7.24 7.34
N PRO A 78 17.08 -6.27 7.66
CA PRO A 78 17.16 -5.71 9.01
C PRO A 78 15.89 -4.92 9.35
N GLY A 79 15.37 -5.15 10.56
CA GLY A 79 14.19 -4.44 11.06
C GLY A 79 12.87 -4.79 10.36
N ILE A 80 12.85 -5.85 9.54
CA ILE A 80 11.62 -6.32 8.90
C ILE A 80 11.10 -7.56 9.61
N ILE A 81 9.93 -7.45 10.20
CA ILE A 81 9.26 -8.53 10.95
C ILE A 81 8.09 -9.07 10.15
N VAL A 82 8.05 -10.37 9.94
CA VAL A 82 6.88 -11.08 9.42
C VAL A 82 5.89 -11.29 10.57
N LYS A 83 4.75 -10.61 10.53
CA LYS A 83 3.69 -10.71 11.56
C LYS A 83 2.73 -11.87 11.33
N GLY A 84 2.63 -12.38 10.09
CA GLY A 84 1.74 -13.47 9.70
C GLY A 84 1.27 -13.40 8.26
N LYS A 85 0.23 -14.16 7.96
CA LYS A 85 -0.40 -14.16 6.63
C LYS A 85 -1.89 -13.86 6.76
N ARG A 86 -2.43 -13.18 5.76
CA ARG A 86 -3.86 -13.00 5.55
C ARG A 86 -4.18 -13.57 4.16
N GLY A 87 -4.66 -14.82 4.13
CA GLY A 87 -4.73 -15.55 2.86
C GLY A 87 -3.34 -15.73 2.27
N ILE A 88 -3.11 -15.27 1.05
CA ILE A 88 -1.82 -15.32 0.36
C ILE A 88 -0.93 -14.13 0.73
N GLU A 89 -1.52 -12.99 1.09
CA GLU A 89 -0.81 -11.77 1.48
C GLU A 89 0.04 -11.99 2.74
N THR A 90 1.22 -11.42 2.76
CA THR A 90 2.12 -11.47 3.93
C THR A 90 2.06 -10.15 4.67
N GLN A 91 1.72 -10.21 5.96
CA GLN A 91 1.74 -9.06 6.85
C GLN A 91 3.16 -8.80 7.35
N LEU A 92 3.66 -7.61 7.08
CA LEU A 92 5.00 -7.16 7.42
C LEU A 92 4.95 -5.92 8.32
N PHE A 93 5.98 -5.81 9.16
CA PHE A 93 6.24 -4.63 9.96
C PHE A 93 7.69 -4.20 9.79
N ASN A 94 7.90 -2.96 9.37
CA ASN A 94 9.20 -2.32 9.31
C ASN A 94 9.41 -1.52 10.61
N GLU A 95 10.25 -2.04 11.51
CA GLU A 95 10.53 -1.42 12.80
C GLU A 95 11.25 -0.07 12.66
N THR A 96 12.15 0.04 11.68
CA THR A 96 12.96 1.26 11.47
C THR A 96 12.10 2.48 11.16
N TRP A 97 11.04 2.29 10.38
CA TRP A 97 10.16 3.37 9.93
C TRP A 97 8.74 3.27 10.49
N ASN A 98 8.51 2.37 11.43
CA ASN A 98 7.20 2.13 12.05
C ASN A 98 6.08 1.92 11.02
N ILE A 99 6.35 1.19 9.92
CA ILE A 99 5.38 0.95 8.85
C ILE A 99 4.84 -0.49 8.94
N SER A 100 3.50 -0.65 8.99
CA SER A 100 2.84 -1.95 8.93
C SER A 100 2.03 -2.07 7.63
N PHE A 101 2.23 -3.16 6.88
CA PHE A 101 1.59 -3.36 5.59
C PHE A 101 1.36 -4.83 5.25
N LEU A 102 0.48 -5.06 4.28
CA LEU A 102 0.28 -6.33 3.60
C LEU A 102 0.96 -6.26 2.23
N CYS A 103 1.72 -7.28 1.88
CA CYS A 103 2.37 -7.39 0.58
C CYS A 103 1.70 -8.50 -0.21
N ASP A 104 1.21 -8.18 -1.41
CA ASP A 104 0.54 -9.11 -2.30
C ASP A 104 1.48 -10.21 -2.81
N GLY A 105 2.75 -9.87 -3.07
CA GLY A 105 3.73 -10.87 -3.47
C GLY A 105 5.03 -10.31 -4.00
N ILE A 106 5.98 -11.22 -4.19
CA ILE A 106 7.21 -10.99 -4.93
C ILE A 106 7.24 -11.98 -6.08
N ILE A 107 7.65 -11.55 -7.25
CA ILE A 107 7.82 -12.42 -8.42
C ILE A 107 9.24 -12.32 -8.96
N LYS A 108 9.71 -13.43 -9.51
CA LYS A 108 10.88 -13.47 -10.37
C LYS A 108 10.40 -13.59 -11.81
N TYR A 109 10.61 -12.55 -12.59
CA TYR A 109 10.22 -12.52 -13.99
C TYR A 109 11.43 -12.25 -14.87
N ARG A 110 11.72 -13.16 -15.81
CA ARG A 110 12.89 -13.08 -16.70
C ARG A 110 14.22 -12.86 -15.97
N GLY A 111 14.36 -13.46 -14.77
CA GLY A 111 15.58 -13.38 -13.97
C GLY A 111 15.64 -12.21 -12.97
N GLU A 112 14.78 -11.23 -13.09
CA GLU A 112 14.71 -10.07 -12.18
C GLU A 112 13.60 -10.23 -11.14
N LEU A 113 13.75 -9.57 -9.99
CA LEU A 113 12.79 -9.56 -8.89
C LEU A 113 11.92 -8.30 -8.94
N TYR A 114 10.64 -8.48 -8.71
CA TYR A 114 9.65 -7.42 -8.65
C TYR A 114 8.71 -7.65 -7.46
N ILE A 115 8.33 -6.58 -6.78
CA ILE A 115 7.12 -6.60 -5.96
C ILE A 115 5.94 -6.58 -6.94
N ILE A 116 4.92 -7.38 -6.69
CA ILE A 116 3.67 -7.33 -7.44
C ILE A 116 2.55 -6.82 -6.53
N GLU A 117 1.75 -5.92 -7.06
CA GLU A 117 0.62 -5.29 -6.35
C GLU A 117 -0.61 -5.32 -7.23
N PHE A 118 -1.72 -5.84 -6.71
CA PHE A 118 -2.98 -5.93 -7.42
C PHE A 118 -3.92 -4.81 -7.00
N LYS A 119 -4.62 -4.25 -7.97
CA LYS A 119 -5.65 -3.23 -7.75
C LYS A 119 -6.87 -3.54 -8.61
N THR A 120 -8.04 -3.45 -8.02
CA THR A 120 -9.30 -3.59 -8.77
C THR A 120 -9.99 -2.25 -8.88
N GLU A 121 -10.58 -1.96 -10.02
CA GLU A 121 -11.29 -0.70 -10.24
C GLU A 121 -12.48 -0.85 -11.20
N VAL A 122 -13.40 0.10 -11.10
CA VAL A 122 -14.57 0.15 -11.98
C VAL A 122 -14.16 0.53 -13.40
N SER A 123 -14.93 0.08 -14.41
CA SER A 123 -14.67 0.32 -15.83
C SER A 123 -14.39 1.78 -16.16
N ARG A 124 -15.17 2.73 -15.60
CA ARG A 124 -14.99 4.16 -15.83
C ARG A 124 -13.56 4.65 -15.48
N LYS A 125 -13.00 4.16 -14.39
CA LYS A 125 -11.63 4.53 -13.96
C LYS A 125 -10.59 3.74 -14.76
N PHE A 126 -10.84 2.45 -15.00
CA PHE A 126 -9.93 1.56 -15.72
C PHE A 126 -9.66 2.02 -17.15
N VAL A 127 -10.71 2.42 -17.90
CA VAL A 127 -10.57 2.87 -19.29
C VAL A 127 -9.64 4.07 -19.41
N THR A 128 -9.75 5.03 -18.49
CA THR A 128 -8.95 6.26 -18.51
C THR A 128 -7.58 6.10 -17.86
N ARG A 129 -7.27 4.92 -17.28
CA ARG A 129 -5.97 4.66 -16.65
C ARG A 129 -4.87 4.56 -17.68
N ASN A 130 -3.85 5.36 -17.51
CA ASN A 130 -2.62 5.39 -18.32
C ASN A 130 -1.32 5.31 -17.50
N ASP A 131 -1.43 5.34 -16.15
CA ASP A 131 -0.29 5.25 -15.24
C ASP A 131 -0.75 4.76 -13.85
N VAL A 132 0.19 4.50 -12.95
CA VAL A 132 -0.04 4.21 -11.53
C VAL A 132 -0.58 5.46 -10.82
N ASP A 133 -1.61 5.30 -9.98
CA ASP A 133 -2.12 6.39 -9.14
C ASP A 133 -1.02 6.92 -8.19
N GLU A 134 -0.99 8.23 -7.96
CA GLU A 134 -0.03 8.85 -7.04
C GLU A 134 -0.11 8.26 -5.61
N ASP A 135 -1.32 7.93 -5.14
CA ASP A 135 -1.50 7.29 -3.83
C ASP A 135 -0.89 5.88 -3.80
N HIS A 136 -0.97 5.14 -4.92
CA HIS A 136 -0.34 3.83 -5.05
C HIS A 136 1.18 3.92 -5.21
N LYS A 137 1.70 4.98 -5.86
CA LYS A 137 3.14 5.23 -5.94
C LYS A 137 3.73 5.42 -4.54
N ARG A 138 3.07 6.17 -3.65
CA ARG A 138 3.52 6.32 -2.25
C ARG A 138 3.52 5.00 -1.48
N GLN A 139 2.50 4.18 -1.68
CA GLN A 139 2.45 2.83 -1.12
C GLN A 139 3.63 1.97 -1.60
N ALA A 140 3.94 2.03 -2.89
CA ALA A 140 5.07 1.31 -3.48
C ALA A 140 6.43 1.73 -2.92
N ILE A 141 6.62 3.04 -2.62
CA ILE A 141 7.86 3.54 -2.00
C ILE A 141 8.06 2.89 -0.62
N ALA A 142 7.00 2.77 0.18
CA ALA A 142 7.07 2.12 1.49
C ALA A 142 7.42 0.63 1.37
N TYR A 143 6.91 -0.05 0.36
CA TYR A 143 7.26 -1.46 0.08
C TYR A 143 8.72 -1.59 -0.35
N SER A 144 9.18 -0.74 -1.29
CA SER A 144 10.57 -0.72 -1.73
C SER A 144 11.53 -0.45 -0.57
N LEU A 145 11.22 0.54 0.27
CA LEU A 145 12.00 0.89 1.45
C LEU A 145 12.11 -0.29 2.44
N SER A 146 11.06 -1.11 2.54
CA SER A 146 11.02 -2.24 3.48
C SER A 146 11.63 -3.52 2.90
N LEU A 147 11.44 -3.80 1.62
CA LEU A 147 11.83 -5.07 1.00
C LEU A 147 13.14 -4.99 0.20
N GLY A 148 13.70 -3.77 0.01
CA GLY A 148 14.93 -3.58 -0.77
C GLY A 148 14.77 -3.90 -2.27
N LEU A 149 13.55 -3.85 -2.79
CA LEU A 149 13.23 -4.08 -4.20
C LEU A 149 12.64 -2.80 -4.80
N ASP A 150 13.29 -2.26 -5.83
CA ASP A 150 12.93 -0.96 -6.39
C ASP A 150 12.01 -1.04 -7.61
N LYS A 151 11.72 -2.25 -8.09
CA LYS A 151 10.83 -2.50 -9.23
C LYS A 151 9.52 -3.08 -8.75
N ILE A 152 8.42 -2.38 -8.99
CA ILE A 152 7.08 -2.80 -8.62
C ILE A 152 6.21 -2.91 -9.86
N ILE A 153 5.54 -4.05 -10.04
CA ILE A 153 4.55 -4.25 -11.09
C ILE A 153 3.17 -4.08 -10.47
N PHE A 154 2.44 -3.06 -10.90
CA PHE A 154 1.04 -2.90 -10.60
C PHE A 154 0.18 -3.60 -11.65
N VAL A 155 -0.72 -4.45 -11.20
CA VAL A 155 -1.73 -5.09 -12.05
C VAL A 155 -3.09 -4.51 -11.67
N TYR A 156 -3.64 -3.68 -12.56
CA TYR A 156 -4.99 -3.15 -12.41
C TYR A 156 -5.97 -4.05 -13.15
N GLU A 157 -7.00 -4.48 -12.46
CA GLU A 157 -8.07 -5.26 -13.07
C GLU A 157 -9.36 -4.44 -13.10
N ASN A 158 -10.02 -4.44 -14.27
CA ASN A 158 -11.37 -3.95 -14.42
C ASN A 158 -12.34 -4.96 -13.78
N ARG A 159 -13.07 -4.55 -12.74
CA ARG A 159 -14.01 -5.42 -12.02
C ARG A 159 -15.17 -5.93 -12.89
N ASP A 160 -15.52 -5.17 -13.94
CA ASP A 160 -16.69 -5.47 -14.75
C ASP A 160 -16.36 -6.40 -15.93
N THR A 161 -15.14 -6.30 -16.51
CA THR A 161 -14.71 -7.04 -17.70
C THR A 161 -13.58 -8.02 -17.47
N CYS A 162 -12.93 -7.98 -16.28
CA CYS A 162 -11.75 -8.77 -15.96
C CYS A 162 -10.51 -8.45 -16.83
N GLU A 163 -10.55 -7.39 -17.62
CA GLU A 163 -9.39 -6.90 -18.37
C GLU A 163 -8.31 -6.38 -17.42
N LYS A 164 -7.06 -6.51 -17.84
CA LYS A 164 -5.91 -6.13 -17.02
C LYS A 164 -5.01 -5.14 -17.73
N LYS A 165 -4.49 -4.18 -16.97
CA LYS A 165 -3.40 -3.28 -17.37
C LYS A 165 -2.26 -3.42 -16.37
N CYS A 166 -1.03 -3.56 -16.87
CA CYS A 166 0.16 -3.67 -16.05
C CYS A 166 1.03 -2.44 -16.23
N TYR A 167 1.55 -1.93 -15.10
CA TYR A 167 2.47 -0.80 -15.10
C TYR A 167 3.69 -1.15 -14.26
N LEU A 168 4.88 -0.92 -14.79
CA LEU A 168 6.13 -0.99 -14.05
C LEU A 168 6.40 0.38 -13.43
N LEU A 169 6.64 0.38 -12.13
CA LEU A 169 7.11 1.54 -11.38
C LEU A 169 8.50 1.26 -10.85
N GLU A 170 9.45 2.13 -11.16
CA GLU A 170 10.80 2.09 -10.59
C GLU A 170 10.93 3.15 -9.51
N ILE A 171 11.33 2.71 -8.31
CA ILE A 171 11.50 3.58 -7.15
C ILE A 171 12.94 4.09 -7.12
N THR A 172 13.09 5.40 -7.05
CA THR A 172 14.40 6.04 -6.98
C THR A 172 14.80 6.32 -5.53
N GLU A 173 16.10 6.46 -5.28
CA GLU A 173 16.62 6.86 -3.96
C GLU A 173 16.06 8.21 -3.50
N LYS A 174 15.77 9.12 -4.44
CA LYS A 174 15.12 10.39 -4.11
C LYS A 174 13.72 10.17 -3.54
N MET A 175 12.91 9.29 -4.16
CA MET A 175 11.56 8.99 -3.68
C MET A 175 11.59 8.38 -2.28
N LYS A 176 12.55 7.50 -1.98
CA LYS A 176 12.75 6.93 -0.65
C LYS A 176 13.11 8.00 0.38
N LYS A 177 14.07 8.88 0.05
CA LYS A 177 14.47 9.99 0.92
C LYS A 177 13.32 10.95 1.21
N ASP A 178 12.52 11.28 0.20
CA ASP A 178 11.35 12.15 0.36
C ASP A 178 10.30 11.52 1.31
N LEU A 179 10.11 10.19 1.24
CA LEU A 179 9.22 9.48 2.16
C LEU A 179 9.79 9.43 3.59
N ILE A 180 11.07 9.13 3.74
CA ILE A 180 11.76 9.13 5.04
C ILE A 180 11.63 10.50 5.71
N GLN A 181 11.88 11.58 4.97
CA GLN A 181 11.73 12.93 5.49
C GLN A 181 10.29 13.21 5.94
N LEU A 182 9.29 12.79 5.17
CA LEU A 182 7.88 12.94 5.55
C LEU A 182 7.54 12.20 6.84
N ILE A 183 8.10 11.01 7.05
CA ILE A 183 7.92 10.24 8.30
C ILE A 183 8.56 10.98 9.46
N GLN A 184 9.82 11.42 9.32
CA GLN A 184 10.54 12.18 10.33
C GLN A 184 9.83 13.48 10.70
N ASP A 185 9.38 14.24 9.71
CA ASP A 185 8.58 15.45 9.94
C ASP A 185 7.30 15.14 10.74
N CYS A 186 6.65 14.00 10.46
CA CYS A 186 5.48 13.59 11.21
C CYS A 186 5.82 13.20 12.65
N ASP A 187 6.92 12.47 12.87
CA ASP A 187 7.39 12.08 14.20
C ASP A 187 7.73 13.31 15.03
N ASP A 188 8.37 14.34 14.45
CA ASP A 188 8.64 15.62 15.11
C ASP A 188 7.34 16.32 15.59
N TYR A 189 6.28 16.29 14.78
CA TYR A 189 4.96 16.81 15.17
C TYR A 189 4.33 16.00 16.30
N VAL A 190 4.47 14.67 16.25
CA VAL A 190 3.98 13.76 17.30
C VAL A 190 4.70 14.04 18.62
N ASP A 191 6.03 14.13 18.61
CA ASP A 191 6.85 14.37 19.79
C ASP A 191 6.56 15.75 20.40
N ALA A 192 6.35 16.75 19.57
CA ALA A 192 5.95 18.09 20.01
C ALA A 192 4.48 18.17 20.48
N ASN A 193 3.66 17.14 20.23
CA ASN A 193 2.22 17.14 20.44
C ASN A 193 1.51 18.32 19.72
N ILE A 194 1.94 18.62 18.51
CA ILE A 194 1.42 19.70 17.66
C ILE A 194 0.79 19.09 16.40
N VAL A 195 -0.46 19.47 16.11
CA VAL A 195 -1.12 19.03 14.86
C VAL A 195 -0.43 19.66 13.66
N PRO A 196 0.03 18.87 12.67
CA PRO A 196 0.67 19.41 11.48
C PRO A 196 -0.24 20.40 10.71
N PRO A 197 0.30 21.36 9.96
CA PRO A 197 -0.49 22.25 9.13
C PRO A 197 -1.28 21.47 8.07
N LYS A 198 -2.42 21.99 7.64
CA LYS A 198 -3.17 21.39 6.52
C LYS A 198 -2.30 21.46 5.27
N PRO A 199 -2.04 20.32 4.59
CA PRO A 199 -1.21 20.34 3.40
C PRO A 199 -1.85 21.21 2.31
N VAL A 200 -1.04 22.07 1.70
CA VAL A 200 -1.48 22.89 0.54
C VAL A 200 -1.59 21.98 -0.69
N GLY A 201 -2.69 22.07 -1.42
CA GLY A 201 -2.86 21.34 -2.68
C GLY A 201 -3.31 19.89 -2.54
N ILE A 202 -3.76 19.45 -1.35
CA ILE A 202 -4.42 18.13 -1.22
C ILE A 202 -5.58 18.04 -2.19
N LYS A 203 -5.58 17.00 -3.01
CA LYS A 203 -6.72 16.66 -3.86
C LYS A 203 -7.94 16.45 -2.94
N ALA A 204 -9.02 17.19 -3.16
CA ALA A 204 -10.26 17.09 -2.40
C ALA A 204 -10.76 15.63 -2.22
N LYS A 205 -10.40 14.76 -3.16
CA LYS A 205 -10.68 13.32 -3.14
C LYS A 205 -10.06 12.59 -1.94
N ILE A 206 -8.80 12.89 -1.55
CA ILE A 206 -8.15 12.27 -0.38
C ILE A 206 -8.91 12.66 0.88
N CYS A 207 -9.27 13.93 1.01
CA CYS A 207 -10.03 14.42 2.15
C CYS A 207 -11.47 13.88 2.18
N GLN A 208 -12.06 13.58 1.04
CA GLN A 208 -13.43 13.07 0.97
C GLN A 208 -13.59 11.73 1.67
N TYR A 209 -12.59 10.85 1.58
CA TYR A 209 -12.60 9.51 2.18
C TYR A 209 -11.70 9.40 3.41
N CYS A 210 -11.20 10.52 3.96
CA CYS A 210 -10.35 10.51 5.14
C CYS A 210 -11.17 10.20 6.39
N ILE A 211 -10.73 9.20 7.15
CA ILE A 211 -11.38 8.76 8.39
C ILE A 211 -11.23 9.76 9.55
N TYR A 212 -10.37 10.77 9.41
CA TYR A 212 -10.14 11.84 10.40
C TYR A 212 -10.65 13.20 9.89
N ARG A 213 -11.59 13.19 8.93
CA ARG A 213 -12.05 14.41 8.26
C ARG A 213 -12.68 15.42 9.22
N SER A 214 -13.49 14.94 10.17
CA SER A 214 -14.18 15.78 11.13
C SER A 214 -13.21 16.47 12.08
N GLN A 215 -12.23 15.73 12.59
CA GLN A 215 -11.18 16.28 13.45
C GLN A 215 -10.30 17.26 12.66
N CYS A 216 -9.84 16.86 11.49
CA CYS A 216 -9.00 17.70 10.63
C CYS A 216 -9.62 19.05 10.24
N ARG A 217 -10.96 19.15 10.26
CA ARG A 217 -11.66 20.42 9.99
C ARG A 217 -11.70 21.35 11.18
N LYS A 218 -11.74 20.80 12.41
CA LYS A 218 -11.77 21.56 13.66
C LYS A 218 -10.40 22.19 13.96
N ASP A 219 -9.31 21.47 13.70
CA ASP A 219 -7.93 21.90 13.87
C ASP A 219 -7.46 22.79 12.70
#